data_0b830822a9a680c7eb7b1656828f8318
#
_entry.id   0b830822a9a680c7eb7b1656828f8318
#
_cell.length_a   1.000
_cell.length_b   1.000
_cell.length_c   1.000
_cell.angle_alpha   90.00
_cell.angle_beta   90.00
_cell.angle_gamma   90.00
#
_symmetry.space_group_name_H-M   'P 1'
#
loop_
_entity.id
_entity.type
_entity.pdbx_description
1 polymer ?
#
loop_
_entity_poly.entity_id
_entity_poly.type
_entity_poly.pdbx_seq_one_letter_code
_entity_poly.pdbx_strand_id
1 'polypeptide(L)'
;MATVKKGDTLVLVGTRKGLFLFHSRDRKRWSSRGPYFEGDTIRHAILDPDDGKTVFAGVTSEHWGPVVARSTDFGAKWTIPKEGPRFSKESGISVTKLWQLQKGPEDDLYVGVEPAGLFRSEDDGATWSSDDGLNYRAGRDKWEPGGGGLCLHTILPYPGDSKRMLVGISAAGIFATKDAGESWSMYDAGIRWYGKQKVYDREDLSTCVHKMVRDPQDPAIVYQQNHAGMYRRTRGDPAWKIIETGLPISKSTGAAFGFPIAAHPHDRATAYAVPLVGDYNRVTPGGAMAVTRTTDGGEHWTKMTKGLPQKDAWFTVLRDGLRTDANDPAGVYVGTTTGQLYNSRDDGNSWQLMADHLPQVQSVEAGIVGGR
;
A
#
# COMPACT_ATOMS: atom_id res chain seq x y z
N MET A 1 22.20 -13.29 16.69
CA MET A 1 20.86 -12.92 16.15
C MET A 1 20.17 -14.19 15.67
N ALA A 2 18.86 -14.33 15.91
CA ALA A 2 18.11 -15.48 15.40
C ALA A 2 18.17 -15.53 13.86
N THR A 3 18.33 -16.72 13.31
CA THR A 3 18.41 -16.92 11.85
C THR A 3 17.02 -17.04 11.28
N VAL A 4 16.73 -16.32 10.19
CA VAL A 4 15.49 -16.45 9.42
C VAL A 4 15.46 -17.84 8.78
N LYS A 5 14.34 -18.56 8.90
CA LYS A 5 14.20 -19.93 8.43
C LYS A 5 12.96 -20.07 7.55
N LYS A 6 12.97 -21.04 6.65
CA LYS A 6 11.79 -21.40 5.82
C LYS A 6 10.57 -21.64 6.72
N GLY A 7 9.43 -21.06 6.35
CA GLY A 7 8.17 -21.09 7.07
C GLY A 7 8.09 -20.09 8.25
N ASP A 8 9.09 -19.25 8.47
CA ASP A 8 8.92 -18.09 9.34
C ASP A 8 8.03 -17.05 8.66
N THR A 9 7.26 -16.35 9.46
CA THR A 9 6.62 -15.11 8.98
C THR A 9 7.63 -13.98 9.05
N LEU A 10 7.80 -13.27 7.95
CA LEU A 10 8.66 -12.10 7.82
C LEU A 10 7.78 -10.85 7.72
N VAL A 11 8.10 -9.83 8.50
CA VAL A 11 7.45 -8.52 8.42
C VAL A 11 8.51 -7.46 8.14
N LEU A 12 8.35 -6.75 7.05
CA LEU A 12 9.20 -5.63 6.63
C LEU A 12 8.52 -4.33 7.03
N VAL A 13 9.21 -3.46 7.74
CA VAL A 13 8.68 -2.18 8.22
C VAL A 13 9.53 -1.06 7.66
N GLY A 14 9.02 -0.41 6.62
CA GLY A 14 9.61 0.79 6.07
C GLY A 14 9.31 1.99 6.96
N THR A 15 10.34 2.77 7.30
CA THR A 15 10.23 3.94 8.16
C THR A 15 10.89 5.18 7.56
N ARG A 16 10.75 6.32 8.23
CA ARG A 16 11.49 7.53 7.87
C ARG A 16 12.99 7.48 8.18
N LYS A 17 13.47 6.43 8.84
CA LYS A 17 14.86 6.30 9.30
C LYS A 17 15.41 4.89 9.04
N GLY A 18 15.00 4.26 7.96
CA GLY A 18 15.49 2.96 7.54
C GLY A 18 14.42 1.87 7.50
N LEU A 19 14.85 0.68 7.10
CA LEU A 19 14.06 -0.55 7.03
C LEU A 19 14.33 -1.42 8.25
N PHE A 20 13.26 -1.87 8.89
CA PHE A 20 13.33 -2.90 9.94
C PHE A 20 12.73 -4.20 9.43
N LEU A 21 13.30 -5.30 9.84
CA LEU A 21 12.93 -6.64 9.45
C LEU A 21 12.62 -7.44 10.72
N PHE A 22 11.39 -7.90 10.83
CA PHE A 22 10.97 -8.77 11.94
C PHE A 22 10.67 -10.15 11.40
N HIS A 23 11.06 -11.20 12.14
CA HIS A 23 10.71 -12.56 11.78
C HIS A 23 10.27 -13.38 12.99
N SER A 24 9.37 -14.31 12.77
CA SER A 24 8.83 -15.17 13.83
C SER A 24 8.35 -16.51 13.27
N ARG A 25 8.57 -17.57 14.05
CA ARG A 25 8.05 -18.90 13.76
C ARG A 25 6.60 -19.08 14.24
N ASP A 26 6.25 -18.41 15.32
CA ASP A 26 4.98 -18.61 16.03
C ASP A 26 4.07 -17.36 16.01
N ARG A 27 4.54 -16.27 15.39
CA ARG A 27 3.88 -14.96 15.34
C ARG A 27 3.55 -14.38 16.74
N LYS A 28 4.21 -14.91 17.78
CA LYS A 28 4.08 -14.45 19.18
C LYS A 28 5.35 -13.74 19.64
N ARG A 29 6.50 -14.36 19.35
CA ARG A 29 7.83 -13.84 19.69
C ARG A 29 8.55 -13.45 18.43
N TRP A 30 8.99 -12.21 18.38
CA TRP A 30 9.61 -11.62 17.21
C TRP A 30 11.08 -11.33 17.45
N SER A 31 11.90 -11.65 16.46
CA SER A 31 13.27 -11.19 16.38
C SER A 31 13.34 -10.08 15.33
N SER A 32 14.10 -9.02 15.61
CA SER A 32 14.24 -7.88 14.71
C SER A 32 15.66 -7.69 14.22
N ARG A 33 15.80 -7.09 13.04
CA ARG A 33 17.05 -6.63 12.44
C ARG A 33 16.83 -5.24 11.85
N GLY A 34 17.89 -4.46 11.70
CA GLY A 34 17.85 -3.10 11.19
C GLY A 34 18.20 -2.08 12.28
N PRO A 35 18.10 -0.76 11.98
CA PRO A 35 17.67 -0.26 10.68
C PRO A 35 18.70 -0.56 9.58
N TYR A 36 18.22 -0.99 8.41
CA TYR A 36 18.99 -0.95 7.17
C TYR A 36 18.75 0.41 6.51
N PHE A 37 19.76 0.94 5.80
CA PHE A 37 19.69 2.29 5.19
C PHE A 37 19.42 3.36 6.27
N GLU A 38 20.21 3.33 7.33
CA GLU A 38 20.04 4.20 8.49
C GLU A 38 20.02 5.68 8.10
N GLY A 39 18.97 6.37 8.51
CA GLY A 39 18.75 7.79 8.18
C GLY A 39 17.89 8.01 6.94
N ASP A 40 17.87 7.09 5.97
CA ASP A 40 17.10 7.21 4.75
C ASP A 40 15.63 6.83 4.92
N THR A 41 14.76 7.35 4.08
CA THR A 41 13.33 7.02 4.11
C THR A 41 13.06 5.78 3.25
N ILE A 42 12.46 4.76 3.86
CA ILE A 42 11.92 3.59 3.19
C ILE A 42 10.39 3.70 3.18
N ARG A 43 9.81 4.06 2.03
CA ARG A 43 8.35 4.17 1.90
C ARG A 43 7.69 2.83 1.65
N HIS A 44 8.36 1.94 0.93
CA HIS A 44 7.85 0.60 0.66
C HIS A 44 9.01 -0.39 0.51
N ALA A 45 8.79 -1.60 1.00
CA ALA A 45 9.66 -2.74 0.78
C ALA A 45 8.77 -3.98 0.58
N ILE A 46 9.22 -4.94 -0.22
CA ILE A 46 8.48 -6.18 -0.45
C ILE A 46 9.39 -7.39 -0.25
N LEU A 47 8.81 -8.49 0.22
CA LEU A 47 9.35 -9.82 0.05
C LEU A 47 8.86 -10.35 -1.29
N ASP A 48 9.75 -10.83 -2.13
CA ASP A 48 9.39 -11.43 -3.39
C ASP A 48 8.45 -12.63 -3.15
N PRO A 49 7.21 -12.59 -3.66
CA PRO A 49 6.24 -13.65 -3.38
C PRO A 49 6.60 -14.97 -4.08
N ASP A 50 7.43 -14.95 -5.12
CA ASP A 50 7.75 -16.12 -5.93
C ASP A 50 8.83 -16.98 -5.25
N ASP A 51 9.87 -16.35 -4.70
CA ASP A 51 10.95 -17.10 -4.00
C ASP A 51 10.81 -17.06 -2.47
N GLY A 52 10.03 -16.13 -1.92
CA GLY A 52 9.86 -15.92 -0.47
C GLY A 52 11.18 -15.64 0.26
N LYS A 53 12.16 -15.07 -0.44
CA LYS A 53 13.51 -14.86 0.05
C LYS A 53 14.09 -13.49 -0.31
N THR A 54 13.92 -13.06 -1.55
CA THR A 54 14.45 -11.78 -2.03
C THR A 54 13.64 -10.63 -1.45
N VAL A 55 14.34 -9.64 -0.92
CA VAL A 55 13.74 -8.41 -0.39
C VAL A 55 14.13 -7.25 -1.29
N PHE A 56 13.14 -6.49 -1.74
CA PHE A 56 13.34 -5.23 -2.43
C PHE A 56 12.94 -4.07 -1.52
N ALA A 57 13.75 -3.01 -1.49
CA ALA A 57 13.50 -1.83 -0.67
C ALA A 57 13.62 -0.56 -1.51
N GLY A 58 12.56 0.24 -1.54
CA GLY A 58 12.56 1.56 -2.15
C GLY A 58 13.22 2.59 -1.24
N VAL A 59 14.51 2.84 -1.47
CA VAL A 59 15.32 3.76 -0.67
C VAL A 59 15.23 5.16 -1.25
N THR A 60 14.84 6.13 -0.44
CA THR A 60 14.87 7.55 -0.78
C THR A 60 15.88 8.25 0.12
N SER A 61 17.04 8.56 -0.41
CA SER A 61 18.10 9.28 0.27
C SER A 61 18.11 10.75 -0.15
N GLU A 62 18.35 11.64 0.79
CA GLU A 62 18.58 13.07 0.50
C GLU A 62 19.97 13.32 -0.14
N HIS A 63 20.87 12.34 -0.07
CA HIS A 63 22.26 12.49 -0.52
C HIS A 63 22.55 11.87 -1.88
N TRP A 64 21.84 10.80 -2.28
CA TRP A 64 22.18 10.04 -3.47
C TRP A 64 20.97 9.58 -4.31
N GLY A 65 19.79 10.14 -4.00
CA GLY A 65 18.56 9.96 -4.79
C GLY A 65 17.82 8.66 -4.53
N PRO A 66 16.65 8.48 -5.19
CA PRO A 66 15.81 7.30 -5.00
C PRO A 66 16.29 6.11 -5.85
N VAL A 67 16.52 4.96 -5.22
CA VAL A 67 16.86 3.68 -5.87
C VAL A 67 16.12 2.53 -5.24
N VAL A 68 16.03 1.39 -5.93
CA VAL A 68 15.54 0.14 -5.38
C VAL A 68 16.73 -0.75 -5.02
N ALA A 69 16.93 -0.99 -3.73
CA ALA A 69 17.94 -1.90 -3.22
C ALA A 69 17.38 -3.32 -3.13
N ARG A 70 18.24 -4.34 -3.37
CA ARG A 70 17.89 -5.74 -3.37
C ARG A 70 18.76 -6.53 -2.39
N SER A 71 18.16 -7.47 -1.65
CA SER A 71 18.86 -8.45 -0.81
C SER A 71 18.30 -9.85 -1.03
N THR A 72 19.16 -10.85 -1.19
CA THR A 72 18.78 -12.26 -1.34
C THR A 72 19.05 -13.10 -0.09
N ASP A 73 19.38 -12.45 1.03
CA ASP A 73 19.77 -13.07 2.30
C ASP A 73 19.15 -12.36 3.52
N PHE A 74 17.94 -11.83 3.34
CA PHE A 74 17.18 -11.14 4.40
C PHE A 74 17.93 -9.98 5.04
N GLY A 75 18.58 -9.17 4.20
CA GLY A 75 19.26 -7.95 4.61
C GLY A 75 20.70 -8.14 5.09
N ALA A 76 21.29 -9.36 5.04
CA ALA A 76 22.68 -9.52 5.40
C ALA A 76 23.63 -8.81 4.43
N LYS A 77 23.25 -8.79 3.14
CA LYS A 77 23.91 -7.99 2.10
C LYS A 77 22.87 -7.31 1.22
N TRP A 78 23.21 -6.12 0.75
CA TRP A 78 22.38 -5.33 -0.13
C TRP A 78 23.13 -4.99 -1.42
N THR A 79 22.50 -5.23 -2.56
CA THR A 79 22.89 -4.70 -3.86
C THR A 79 22.16 -3.39 -4.06
N ILE A 80 22.89 -2.30 -4.26
CA ILE A 80 22.38 -0.96 -4.48
C ILE A 80 22.76 -0.53 -5.90
N PRO A 81 21.81 -0.32 -6.82
CA PRO A 81 22.12 0.14 -8.16
C PRO A 81 22.63 1.59 -8.14
N LYS A 82 23.42 1.95 -9.15
CA LYS A 82 23.93 3.33 -9.28
C LYS A 82 22.84 4.35 -9.61
N GLU A 83 21.79 3.90 -10.27
CA GLU A 83 20.73 4.73 -10.81
C GLU A 83 19.37 4.12 -10.50
N GLY A 84 18.40 4.97 -10.17
CA GLY A 84 17.00 4.61 -10.00
C GLY A 84 16.15 4.91 -11.24
N PRO A 85 14.82 4.72 -11.13
CA PRO A 85 13.89 5.08 -12.19
C PRO A 85 13.96 6.59 -12.49
N ARG A 86 13.86 6.94 -13.77
CA ARG A 86 13.92 8.34 -14.21
C ARG A 86 13.02 8.62 -15.40
N PHE A 87 12.41 9.77 -15.41
CA PHE A 87 11.76 10.31 -16.59
C PHE A 87 12.80 10.69 -17.66
N SER A 88 12.34 10.88 -18.89
CA SER A 88 13.21 11.40 -19.95
C SER A 88 13.73 12.80 -19.59
N LYS A 89 14.94 13.13 -20.05
CA LYS A 89 15.54 14.45 -19.77
C LYS A 89 14.73 15.60 -20.35
N GLU A 90 14.10 15.35 -21.49
CA GLU A 90 13.26 16.31 -22.22
C GLU A 90 12.00 16.70 -21.45
N SER A 91 11.52 15.83 -20.57
CA SER A 91 10.34 16.11 -19.74
C SER A 91 10.58 17.17 -18.66
N GLY A 92 11.84 17.36 -18.26
CA GLY A 92 12.19 18.22 -17.12
C GLY A 92 11.70 17.71 -15.76
N ILE A 93 11.13 16.50 -15.69
CA ILE A 93 10.59 15.90 -14.46
C ILE A 93 11.68 15.07 -13.79
N SER A 94 11.85 15.23 -12.48
CA SER A 94 12.79 14.42 -11.69
C SER A 94 12.03 13.58 -10.66
N VAL A 95 12.37 12.28 -10.55
CA VAL A 95 11.85 11.42 -9.50
C VAL A 95 12.41 11.87 -8.16
N THR A 96 11.52 12.14 -7.20
CA THR A 96 11.91 12.60 -5.86
C THR A 96 11.73 11.52 -4.80
N LYS A 97 10.77 10.58 -4.99
CA LYS A 97 10.45 9.52 -4.01
C LYS A 97 9.97 8.27 -4.73
N LEU A 98 10.29 7.12 -4.16
CA LEU A 98 9.66 5.85 -4.51
C LEU A 98 8.49 5.60 -3.55
N TRP A 99 7.31 5.30 -4.10
CA TRP A 99 6.09 5.13 -3.29
C TRP A 99 5.68 3.69 -3.11
N GLN A 100 5.67 2.90 -4.16
CA GLN A 100 5.28 1.51 -4.08
C GLN A 100 6.13 0.64 -5.01
N LEU A 101 6.50 -0.54 -4.52
CA LEU A 101 7.08 -1.64 -5.28
C LEU A 101 6.02 -2.72 -5.46
N GLN A 102 5.99 -3.39 -6.61
CA GLN A 102 5.06 -4.47 -6.88
C GLN A 102 5.67 -5.46 -7.88
N LYS A 103 5.68 -6.75 -7.55
CA LYS A 103 6.00 -7.81 -8.52
C LYS A 103 4.88 -7.92 -9.54
N GLY A 104 5.25 -8.02 -10.79
CA GLY A 104 4.35 -8.30 -11.91
C GLY A 104 4.21 -9.79 -12.20
N PRO A 105 3.35 -10.17 -13.16
CA PRO A 105 3.09 -11.57 -13.47
C PRO A 105 4.18 -12.24 -14.31
N GLU A 106 5.13 -11.51 -14.88
CA GLU A 106 6.22 -12.01 -15.74
C GLU A 106 7.59 -11.91 -15.06
N ASP A 107 7.63 -12.04 -13.71
CA ASP A 107 8.84 -11.88 -12.88
C ASP A 107 9.46 -10.48 -12.93
N ASP A 108 8.75 -9.53 -13.45
CA ASP A 108 9.12 -8.13 -13.51
C ASP A 108 8.81 -7.40 -12.19
N LEU A 109 9.44 -6.25 -12.01
CA LEU A 109 9.24 -5.38 -10.86
C LEU A 109 8.73 -4.02 -11.32
N TYR A 110 7.64 -3.55 -10.72
CA TYR A 110 7.10 -2.22 -10.94
C TYR A 110 7.41 -1.29 -9.78
N VAL A 111 7.62 -0.01 -10.09
CA VAL A 111 7.73 1.04 -9.08
C VAL A 111 6.88 2.25 -9.43
N GLY A 112 6.08 2.69 -8.46
CA GLY A 112 5.35 3.95 -8.51
C GLY A 112 6.12 5.04 -7.78
N VAL A 113 6.17 6.23 -8.38
CA VAL A 113 7.04 7.33 -7.92
C VAL A 113 6.29 8.64 -7.68
N GLU A 114 7.00 9.62 -7.16
CA GLU A 114 6.61 11.03 -7.06
C GLU A 114 7.65 11.91 -7.79
N PRO A 115 7.23 12.86 -8.64
CA PRO A 115 5.87 13.07 -9.16
C PRO A 115 5.34 11.83 -9.87
N ALA A 116 4.02 11.60 -9.80
CA ALA A 116 3.40 10.34 -10.21
C ALA A 116 3.93 9.81 -11.55
N GLY A 117 4.43 8.60 -11.54
CA GLY A 117 4.94 7.87 -12.70
C GLY A 117 5.07 6.40 -12.38
N LEU A 118 5.03 5.59 -13.42
CA LEU A 118 5.18 4.15 -13.38
C LEU A 118 6.43 3.73 -14.16
N PHE A 119 7.22 2.86 -13.56
CA PHE A 119 8.42 2.28 -14.20
C PHE A 119 8.44 0.78 -13.99
N ARG A 120 8.99 0.06 -14.96
CA ARG A 120 9.13 -1.39 -14.98
C ARG A 120 10.60 -1.78 -15.08
N SER A 121 10.99 -2.81 -14.34
CA SER A 121 12.31 -3.45 -14.41
C SER A 121 12.15 -4.94 -14.71
N GLU A 122 12.99 -5.47 -15.60
CA GLU A 122 13.06 -6.88 -15.96
C GLU A 122 14.35 -7.55 -15.43
N ASP A 123 15.10 -6.82 -14.58
CA ASP A 123 16.41 -7.21 -14.05
C ASP A 123 16.54 -6.95 -12.55
N ASP A 124 15.45 -7.21 -11.79
CA ASP A 124 15.40 -7.06 -10.33
C ASP A 124 15.73 -5.66 -9.83
N GLY A 125 15.37 -4.63 -10.59
CA GLY A 125 15.56 -3.23 -10.20
C GLY A 125 16.92 -2.65 -10.55
N ALA A 126 17.76 -3.35 -11.33
CA ALA A 126 19.05 -2.83 -11.78
C ALA A 126 18.88 -1.73 -12.83
N THR A 127 17.93 -1.89 -13.76
CA THR A 127 17.54 -0.88 -14.75
C THR A 127 16.02 -0.71 -14.82
N TRP A 128 15.57 0.42 -15.36
CA TRP A 128 14.15 0.80 -15.37
C TRP A 128 13.72 1.35 -16.72
N SER A 129 12.61 0.86 -17.23
CA SER A 129 11.89 1.37 -18.39
C SER A 129 10.70 2.22 -17.93
N SER A 130 10.46 3.35 -18.60
CA SER A 130 9.32 4.23 -18.35
C SER A 130 8.06 3.66 -19.00
N ASP A 131 6.92 3.69 -18.31
CA ASP A 131 5.61 3.47 -18.90
C ASP A 131 5.14 4.77 -19.55
N ASP A 132 5.50 4.95 -20.83
CA ASP A 132 5.29 6.21 -21.53
C ASP A 132 3.81 6.51 -21.78
N GLY A 133 2.97 5.46 -21.93
CA GLY A 133 1.52 5.62 -22.07
C GLY A 133 0.86 6.29 -20.88
N LEU A 134 1.41 6.09 -19.66
CA LEU A 134 0.97 6.77 -18.45
C LEU A 134 1.78 8.03 -18.18
N ASN A 135 3.11 7.91 -18.25
CA ASN A 135 4.03 8.95 -17.80
C ASN A 135 4.01 10.20 -18.66
N TYR A 136 3.62 10.08 -19.93
CA TYR A 136 3.51 11.20 -20.89
C TYR A 136 2.13 11.31 -21.54
N ARG A 137 1.10 10.71 -20.90
CA ARG A 137 -0.26 10.77 -21.41
C ARG A 137 -0.78 12.20 -21.57
N ALA A 138 -1.68 12.42 -22.53
CA ALA A 138 -2.37 13.68 -22.69
C ALA A 138 -3.15 14.06 -21.41
N GLY A 139 -3.04 15.33 -20.99
CA GLY A 139 -3.68 15.84 -19.78
C GLY A 139 -2.92 15.58 -18.48
N ARG A 140 -1.70 14.96 -18.51
CA ARG A 140 -0.85 14.85 -17.33
C ARG A 140 -0.44 16.20 -16.74
N ASP A 141 -0.29 17.19 -17.56
CA ASP A 141 0.00 18.58 -17.18
C ASP A 141 -1.06 19.22 -16.27
N LYS A 142 -2.25 18.63 -16.23
CA LYS A 142 -3.35 19.02 -15.34
C LYS A 142 -3.34 18.32 -14.00
N TRP A 143 -2.43 17.38 -13.77
CA TRP A 143 -2.34 16.69 -12.49
C TRP A 143 -1.72 17.59 -11.43
N GLU A 144 -2.47 17.83 -10.37
CA GLU A 144 -2.03 18.65 -9.25
C GLU A 144 -1.75 17.80 -8.01
N PRO A 145 -0.76 18.17 -7.20
CA PRO A 145 -0.51 17.46 -5.95
C PRO A 145 -1.65 17.68 -4.95
N GLY A 146 -2.14 16.62 -4.35
CA GLY A 146 -2.95 16.70 -3.13
C GLY A 146 -2.08 16.98 -1.91
N GLY A 147 -2.69 17.04 -0.72
CA GLY A 147 -1.97 17.26 0.55
C GLY A 147 -0.93 16.18 0.91
N GLY A 148 -0.90 15.06 0.19
CA GLY A 148 0.11 14.00 0.31
C GLY A 148 1.14 13.95 -0.82
N GLY A 149 1.13 14.91 -1.74
CA GLY A 149 1.95 14.93 -2.96
C GLY A 149 1.21 14.35 -4.17
N LEU A 150 1.78 14.51 -5.34
CA LEU A 150 1.36 13.85 -6.57
C LEU A 150 2.13 12.54 -6.70
N CYS A 151 1.55 11.43 -6.27
CA CYS A 151 2.27 10.16 -6.20
C CYS A 151 1.45 8.99 -6.76
N LEU A 152 2.13 8.10 -7.47
CA LEU A 152 1.61 6.80 -7.84
C LEU A 152 1.94 5.82 -6.71
N HIS A 153 0.94 5.48 -5.92
CA HIS A 153 1.10 4.70 -4.67
C HIS A 153 0.35 3.37 -4.65
N THR A 154 -0.35 3.03 -5.74
CA THR A 154 -1.01 1.73 -5.87
C THR A 154 -0.77 1.18 -7.27
N ILE A 155 -0.24 -0.03 -7.34
CA ILE A 155 0.01 -0.79 -8.56
C ILE A 155 -0.63 -2.16 -8.37
N LEU A 156 -1.61 -2.51 -9.21
CA LEU A 156 -2.34 -3.77 -9.14
C LEU A 156 -2.30 -4.48 -10.51
N PRO A 157 -1.23 -5.22 -10.82
CA PRO A 157 -1.21 -6.10 -11.97
C PRO A 157 -2.36 -7.12 -11.88
N TYR A 158 -2.88 -7.56 -13.01
CA TYR A 158 -3.88 -8.63 -13.00
C TYR A 158 -3.15 -9.98 -13.01
N PRO A 159 -3.41 -10.86 -12.03
CA PRO A 159 -2.74 -12.16 -11.97
C PRO A 159 -2.96 -12.97 -13.25
N GLY A 160 -1.87 -13.44 -13.85
CA GLY A 160 -1.90 -14.24 -15.08
C GLY A 160 -2.23 -13.45 -16.35
N ASP A 161 -2.27 -12.13 -16.32
CA ASP A 161 -2.49 -11.29 -17.51
C ASP A 161 -1.64 -10.02 -17.44
N SER A 162 -0.45 -10.08 -18.05
CA SER A 162 0.52 -8.97 -18.06
C SER A 162 0.04 -7.71 -18.80
N LYS A 163 -1.01 -7.84 -19.61
CA LYS A 163 -1.59 -6.70 -20.34
C LYS A 163 -2.50 -5.84 -19.47
N ARG A 164 -2.96 -6.37 -18.31
CA ARG A 164 -3.97 -5.69 -17.49
C ARG A 164 -3.40 -5.24 -16.16
N MET A 165 -3.61 -3.96 -15.88
CA MET A 165 -3.20 -3.35 -14.61
C MET A 165 -4.15 -2.23 -14.22
N LEU A 166 -4.29 -2.01 -12.89
CA LEU A 166 -4.85 -0.78 -12.34
C LEU A 166 -3.74 -0.04 -11.58
N VAL A 167 -3.74 1.28 -11.68
CA VAL A 167 -2.89 2.13 -10.83
C VAL A 167 -3.72 3.19 -10.13
N GLY A 168 -3.30 3.55 -8.92
CA GLY A 168 -3.89 4.63 -8.13
C GLY A 168 -2.91 5.76 -7.92
N ILE A 169 -3.33 6.97 -8.32
CA ILE A 169 -2.54 8.19 -8.23
C ILE A 169 -3.24 9.17 -7.30
N SER A 170 -2.54 9.64 -6.27
CA SER A 170 -3.07 10.64 -5.35
C SER A 170 -3.42 11.92 -6.10
N ALA A 171 -4.66 12.37 -5.93
CA ALA A 171 -5.28 13.54 -6.56
C ALA A 171 -5.39 13.52 -8.09
N ALA A 172 -5.10 12.37 -8.75
CA ALA A 172 -5.34 12.21 -10.20
C ALA A 172 -6.29 11.05 -10.54
N GLY A 173 -6.57 10.15 -9.58
CA GLY A 173 -7.56 9.10 -9.73
C GLY A 173 -7.01 7.70 -10.01
N ILE A 174 -7.87 6.82 -10.53
CA ILE A 174 -7.54 5.45 -10.89
C ILE A 174 -7.43 5.34 -12.40
N PHE A 175 -6.38 4.70 -12.86
CA PHE A 175 -6.19 4.41 -14.29
C PHE A 175 -6.08 2.91 -14.53
N ALA A 176 -6.60 2.46 -15.67
CA ALA A 176 -6.58 1.07 -16.11
C ALA A 176 -5.91 0.96 -17.49
N THR A 177 -5.06 -0.05 -17.65
CA THR A 177 -4.58 -0.51 -18.95
C THR A 177 -5.08 -1.92 -19.26
N LYS A 178 -5.15 -2.25 -20.57
CA LYS A 178 -5.48 -3.58 -21.11
C LYS A 178 -4.51 -4.00 -22.22
N ASP A 179 -3.47 -3.21 -22.44
CA ASP A 179 -2.51 -3.33 -23.53
C ASP A 179 -1.06 -3.18 -23.05
N ALA A 180 -0.79 -3.62 -21.80
CA ALA A 180 0.53 -3.59 -21.18
C ALA A 180 1.12 -2.18 -21.00
N GLY A 181 0.25 -1.15 -20.80
CA GLY A 181 0.68 0.21 -20.56
C GLY A 181 0.79 1.09 -21.82
N GLU A 182 0.49 0.56 -23.02
CA GLU A 182 0.49 1.38 -24.24
C GLU A 182 -0.55 2.49 -24.14
N SER A 183 -1.70 2.21 -23.53
CA SER A 183 -2.73 3.20 -23.26
C SER A 183 -3.36 3.03 -21.88
N TRP A 184 -3.84 4.16 -21.34
CA TRP A 184 -4.48 4.21 -20.03
C TRP A 184 -5.78 5.00 -20.07
N SER A 185 -6.82 4.45 -19.48
CA SER A 185 -8.12 5.09 -19.32
C SER A 185 -8.47 5.27 -17.85
N MET A 186 -9.25 6.31 -17.52
CA MET A 186 -9.76 6.49 -16.15
C MET A 186 -10.72 5.36 -15.76
N TYR A 187 -10.69 4.99 -14.48
CA TYR A 187 -11.46 3.87 -13.92
C TYR A 187 -12.24 4.29 -12.67
N ASP A 188 -12.71 5.52 -12.61
CA ASP A 188 -13.28 6.20 -11.44
C ASP A 188 -14.81 6.26 -11.41
N ALA A 189 -15.51 5.66 -12.38
CA ALA A 189 -16.98 5.69 -12.44
C ALA A 189 -17.60 5.26 -11.10
N GLY A 190 -18.51 6.05 -10.55
CA GLY A 190 -19.20 5.78 -9.27
C GLY A 190 -18.53 6.32 -8.01
N ILE A 191 -17.34 6.87 -8.09
CA ILE A 191 -16.67 7.50 -6.95
C ILE A 191 -17.26 8.88 -6.68
N ARG A 192 -17.52 9.19 -5.41
CA ARG A 192 -17.97 10.53 -4.99
C ARG A 192 -16.85 11.54 -5.14
N TRP A 193 -17.21 12.74 -5.56
CA TRP A 193 -16.28 13.86 -5.51
C TRP A 193 -16.20 14.45 -4.11
N TYR A 194 -15.00 14.88 -3.74
CA TYR A 194 -14.74 15.52 -2.45
C TYR A 194 -15.63 16.74 -2.23
N GLY A 195 -16.36 16.75 -1.12
CA GLY A 195 -17.12 17.90 -0.59
C GLY A 195 -18.51 18.14 -1.17
N LYS A 196 -19.02 17.41 -2.17
CA LYS A 196 -20.35 17.67 -2.78
C LYS A 196 -21.25 16.44 -2.97
N GLN A 197 -20.88 15.27 -2.52
CA GLN A 197 -21.66 14.01 -2.68
C GLN A 197 -22.13 13.71 -4.12
N LYS A 198 -21.52 14.32 -5.12
CA LYS A 198 -21.82 14.02 -6.52
C LYS A 198 -21.01 12.78 -6.92
N VAL A 199 -21.69 11.87 -7.59
CA VAL A 199 -21.02 10.73 -8.25
C VAL A 199 -20.32 11.26 -9.49
N TYR A 200 -19.05 10.93 -9.63
CA TYR A 200 -18.22 11.35 -10.76
C TYR A 200 -18.45 10.45 -11.96
N ASP A 201 -18.72 11.05 -13.10
CA ASP A 201 -18.99 10.38 -14.38
C ASP A 201 -18.15 10.98 -15.54
N ARG A 202 -17.01 11.59 -15.22
CA ARG A 202 -16.21 12.31 -16.21
C ARG A 202 -14.73 12.00 -16.08
N GLU A 203 -13.98 12.22 -17.17
CA GLU A 203 -12.52 12.19 -17.28
C GLU A 203 -11.81 13.33 -16.49
N ASP A 204 -12.46 13.90 -15.50
CA ASP A 204 -11.91 14.99 -14.72
C ASP A 204 -11.13 14.46 -13.50
N LEU A 205 -9.93 14.91 -13.39
CA LEU A 205 -8.90 14.64 -12.39
C LEU A 205 -9.30 15.13 -11.00
N SER A 206 -10.09 14.38 -10.25
CA SER A 206 -10.56 14.90 -8.95
C SER A 206 -10.83 13.88 -7.89
N THR A 207 -10.56 12.59 -8.14
CA THR A 207 -10.65 11.59 -7.10
C THR A 207 -9.29 11.40 -6.45
N CYS A 208 -9.26 11.48 -5.11
CA CYS A 208 -8.04 11.25 -4.36
C CYS A 208 -8.04 9.83 -3.80
N VAL A 209 -7.46 8.91 -4.54
CA VAL A 209 -7.27 7.52 -4.10
C VAL A 209 -6.29 7.50 -2.95
N HIS A 210 -6.61 6.75 -1.89
CA HIS A 210 -5.69 6.53 -0.78
C HIS A 210 -4.99 5.19 -0.86
N LYS A 211 -5.73 4.10 -1.10
CA LYS A 211 -5.18 2.76 -1.34
C LYS A 211 -6.20 1.89 -2.06
N MET A 212 -5.74 1.03 -2.94
CA MET A 212 -6.52 -0.08 -3.48
C MET A 212 -5.83 -1.40 -3.18
N VAL A 213 -6.63 -2.45 -3.02
CA VAL A 213 -6.15 -3.82 -2.92
C VAL A 213 -7.02 -4.73 -3.77
N ARG A 214 -6.38 -5.67 -4.45
CA ARG A 214 -7.04 -6.74 -5.17
C ARG A 214 -7.25 -7.91 -4.23
N ASP A 215 -8.40 -8.54 -4.33
CA ASP A 215 -8.67 -9.77 -3.58
C ASP A 215 -7.78 -10.91 -4.11
N PRO A 216 -7.07 -11.64 -3.24
CA PRO A 216 -6.18 -12.72 -3.67
C PRO A 216 -6.92 -13.96 -4.18
N GLN A 217 -8.17 -14.18 -3.76
CA GLN A 217 -8.98 -15.34 -4.13
C GLN A 217 -9.81 -15.09 -5.40
N ASP A 218 -10.21 -13.83 -5.64
CA ASP A 218 -10.86 -13.42 -6.88
C ASP A 218 -10.28 -12.09 -7.36
N PRO A 219 -9.36 -12.11 -8.33
CA PRO A 219 -8.70 -10.90 -8.82
C PRO A 219 -9.64 -9.91 -9.51
N ALA A 220 -10.89 -10.27 -9.75
CA ALA A 220 -11.90 -9.34 -10.25
C ALA A 220 -12.48 -8.43 -9.15
N ILE A 221 -12.29 -8.78 -7.88
CA ILE A 221 -12.71 -7.97 -6.73
C ILE A 221 -11.58 -7.01 -6.37
N VAL A 222 -11.90 -5.73 -6.31
CA VAL A 222 -10.99 -4.68 -5.84
C VAL A 222 -11.71 -3.84 -4.79
N TYR A 223 -11.04 -3.65 -3.66
CA TYR A 223 -11.44 -2.74 -2.59
C TYR A 223 -10.62 -1.45 -2.68
N GLN A 224 -11.23 -0.34 -2.30
CA GLN A 224 -10.59 0.96 -2.34
C GLN A 224 -10.97 1.82 -1.14
N GLN A 225 -9.97 2.41 -0.46
CA GLN A 225 -10.13 3.59 0.39
C GLN A 225 -9.85 4.83 -0.44
N ASN A 226 -10.77 5.77 -0.42
CA ASN A 226 -10.69 7.05 -1.10
C ASN A 226 -10.84 8.19 -0.11
N HIS A 227 -10.52 9.40 -0.52
CA HIS A 227 -10.77 10.62 0.27
C HIS A 227 -12.25 10.80 0.62
N ALA A 228 -13.14 10.42 -0.30
CA ALA A 228 -14.58 10.53 -0.19
C ALA A 228 -15.29 9.16 -0.04
N GLY A 229 -14.75 8.28 0.79
CA GLY A 229 -15.40 7.03 1.16
C GLY A 229 -14.62 5.77 0.91
N MET A 230 -15.28 4.64 1.17
CA MET A 230 -14.76 3.31 0.91
C MET A 230 -15.60 2.63 -0.17
N TYR A 231 -14.93 1.93 -1.09
CA TYR A 231 -15.58 1.37 -2.26
C TYR A 231 -15.11 -0.05 -2.55
N ARG A 232 -15.97 -0.78 -3.28
CA ARG A 232 -15.68 -2.08 -3.86
C ARG A 232 -16.16 -2.12 -5.30
N ARG A 233 -15.44 -2.85 -6.14
CA ARG A 233 -15.84 -3.15 -7.50
C ARG A 233 -15.58 -4.62 -7.80
N THR A 234 -16.49 -5.25 -8.54
CA THR A 234 -16.38 -6.65 -8.96
C THR A 234 -16.48 -6.77 -10.47
N ARG A 235 -16.28 -7.97 -11.00
CA ARG A 235 -16.43 -8.25 -12.43
C ARG A 235 -17.85 -7.90 -12.89
N GLY A 236 -17.94 -7.13 -13.98
CA GLY A 236 -19.23 -6.73 -14.56
C GLY A 236 -19.87 -5.50 -13.93
N ASP A 237 -19.36 -5.02 -12.79
CA ASP A 237 -19.87 -3.76 -12.23
C ASP A 237 -19.49 -2.59 -13.16
N PRO A 238 -20.45 -1.75 -13.58
CA PRO A 238 -20.16 -0.58 -14.41
C PRO A 238 -19.44 0.51 -13.63
N ALA A 239 -19.56 0.51 -12.28
CA ALA A 239 -19.10 1.57 -11.40
C ALA A 239 -18.65 1.01 -10.05
N TRP A 240 -17.86 1.79 -9.31
CA TRP A 240 -17.53 1.53 -7.92
C TRP A 240 -18.76 1.65 -7.02
N LYS A 241 -18.94 0.71 -6.11
CA LYS A 241 -20.02 0.69 -5.12
C LYS A 241 -19.48 1.14 -3.76
N ILE A 242 -20.23 2.00 -3.08
CA ILE A 242 -19.92 2.46 -1.72
C ILE A 242 -20.15 1.32 -0.74
N ILE A 243 -19.20 1.14 0.19
CA ILE A 243 -19.20 0.08 1.21
C ILE A 243 -18.79 0.62 2.58
N GLU A 244 -19.45 1.63 3.10
CA GLU A 244 -19.02 2.35 4.32
C GLU A 244 -19.96 2.17 5.54
N THR A 245 -20.96 1.26 5.47
CA THR A 245 -21.88 1.01 6.58
C THR A 245 -21.16 0.45 7.81
N GLY A 246 -21.28 1.15 8.93
CA GLY A 246 -20.58 0.80 10.20
C GLY A 246 -19.22 1.48 10.37
N LEU A 247 -18.71 2.17 9.35
CA LEU A 247 -17.53 3.01 9.49
C LEU A 247 -17.88 4.39 10.08
N PRO A 248 -16.97 5.04 10.81
CA PRO A 248 -17.17 6.42 11.24
C PRO A 248 -17.15 7.34 10.01
N ILE A 249 -18.14 8.23 9.95
CA ILE A 249 -18.26 9.23 8.89
C ILE A 249 -17.58 10.52 9.32
N SER A 250 -16.64 10.98 8.52
CA SER A 250 -15.95 12.25 8.70
C SER A 250 -16.91 13.43 8.52
N LYS A 251 -16.88 14.39 9.46
CA LYS A 251 -17.69 15.61 9.36
C LYS A 251 -17.24 16.53 8.22
N SER A 252 -15.95 16.50 7.86
CA SER A 252 -15.38 17.34 6.80
C SER A 252 -15.69 16.82 5.40
N THR A 253 -15.66 15.49 5.20
CA THR A 253 -15.87 14.89 3.89
C THR A 253 -17.28 14.35 3.66
N GLY A 254 -18.06 14.12 4.72
CA GLY A 254 -19.36 13.45 4.65
C GLY A 254 -19.28 11.96 4.28
N ALA A 255 -18.11 11.35 4.42
CA ALA A 255 -17.81 9.98 4.00
C ALA A 255 -16.85 9.31 4.99
N ALA A 256 -16.71 7.99 4.94
CA ALA A 256 -15.69 7.28 5.70
C ALA A 256 -14.29 7.70 5.24
N PHE A 257 -13.41 7.99 6.19
CA PHE A 257 -12.07 8.47 5.91
C PHE A 257 -11.01 7.58 6.57
N GLY A 258 -9.96 7.30 5.84
CA GLY A 258 -8.79 6.54 6.27
C GLY A 258 -7.77 6.46 5.12
N PHE A 259 -6.65 5.78 5.34
CA PHE A 259 -5.67 5.58 4.30
C PHE A 259 -5.55 4.12 3.87
N PRO A 260 -5.32 3.15 4.80
CA PRO A 260 -5.04 1.78 4.42
C PRO A 260 -6.32 0.96 4.21
N ILE A 261 -6.20 -0.01 3.33
CA ILE A 261 -7.12 -1.14 3.20
C ILE A 261 -6.31 -2.38 2.87
N ALA A 262 -6.69 -3.54 3.42
CA ALA A 262 -6.08 -4.83 3.14
C ALA A 262 -7.16 -5.89 2.92
N ALA A 263 -6.96 -6.78 1.94
CA ALA A 263 -7.83 -7.92 1.70
C ALA A 263 -7.37 -9.13 2.55
N HIS A 264 -8.30 -9.99 2.92
CA HIS A 264 -7.98 -11.25 3.57
C HIS A 264 -7.39 -12.23 2.55
N PRO A 265 -6.35 -13.01 2.91
CA PRO A 265 -5.68 -13.89 1.95
C PRO A 265 -6.53 -15.10 1.50
N HIS A 266 -7.50 -15.53 2.32
CA HIS A 266 -8.25 -16.77 2.11
C HIS A 266 -9.77 -16.59 2.00
N ASP A 267 -10.28 -15.38 2.27
CA ASP A 267 -11.73 -15.10 2.24
C ASP A 267 -12.00 -13.80 1.45
N ARG A 268 -12.58 -13.95 0.25
CA ARG A 268 -12.94 -12.87 -0.66
C ARG A 268 -13.98 -11.87 -0.15
N ALA A 269 -14.70 -12.22 0.92
CA ALA A 269 -15.67 -11.33 1.54
C ALA A 269 -15.08 -10.51 2.70
N THR A 270 -13.85 -10.84 3.11
CA THR A 270 -13.20 -10.22 4.27
C THR A 270 -12.13 -9.19 3.84
N ALA A 271 -12.22 -7.99 4.41
CA ALA A 271 -11.24 -6.93 4.26
C ALA A 271 -11.09 -6.14 5.56
N TYR A 272 -9.98 -5.41 5.67
CA TYR A 272 -9.59 -4.63 6.85
C TYR A 272 -9.29 -3.19 6.47
N ALA A 273 -9.62 -2.24 7.36
CA ALA A 273 -9.28 -0.84 7.21
C ALA A 273 -9.02 -0.19 8.57
N VAL A 274 -8.34 0.95 8.57
CA VAL A 274 -8.14 1.77 9.79
C VAL A 274 -8.79 3.13 9.56
N PRO A 275 -9.94 3.41 10.23
CA PRO A 275 -10.63 4.67 10.10
C PRO A 275 -9.90 5.80 10.83
N LEU A 276 -9.97 7.00 10.26
CA LEU A 276 -9.50 8.25 10.84
C LEU A 276 -10.64 9.26 10.93
N VAL A 277 -10.45 10.31 11.72
CA VAL A 277 -11.46 11.37 11.91
C VAL A 277 -11.80 12.10 10.61
N GLY A 278 -10.80 12.39 9.79
CA GLY A 278 -10.98 13.11 8.53
C GLY A 278 -9.69 13.65 7.96
N ASP A 279 -9.80 14.41 6.90
CA ASP A 279 -8.69 14.95 6.11
C ASP A 279 -7.83 15.98 6.85
N TYR A 280 -8.43 16.80 7.71
CA TYR A 280 -7.73 17.74 8.59
C TYR A 280 -7.15 17.05 9.81
N ASN A 281 -7.97 16.26 10.50
CA ASN A 281 -7.60 15.55 11.72
C ASN A 281 -7.31 14.08 11.40
N ARG A 282 -6.16 13.82 10.84
CA ARG A 282 -5.71 12.48 10.42
C ARG A 282 -5.29 11.62 11.61
N VAL A 283 -6.17 11.57 12.63
CA VAL A 283 -5.95 10.79 13.86
C VAL A 283 -7.09 9.81 14.09
N THR A 284 -6.87 8.86 14.96
CA THR A 284 -7.88 7.87 15.38
C THR A 284 -9.09 8.55 16.00
N PRO A 285 -10.32 8.11 15.71
CA PRO A 285 -11.54 8.67 16.30
C PRO A 285 -11.54 8.55 17.84
N GLY A 286 -11.65 9.70 18.51
CA GLY A 286 -11.69 9.77 19.98
C GLY A 286 -10.42 9.32 20.70
N GLY A 287 -9.27 9.25 20.01
CA GLY A 287 -8.02 8.74 20.59
C GLY A 287 -8.07 7.24 20.91
N ALA A 288 -8.97 6.50 20.25
CA ALA A 288 -9.12 5.05 20.40
C ALA A 288 -8.80 4.35 19.08
N MET A 289 -7.84 3.45 19.10
CA MET A 289 -7.46 2.69 17.90
C MET A 289 -8.45 1.57 17.61
N ALA A 290 -8.88 1.47 16.38
CA ALA A 290 -9.61 0.32 15.87
C ALA A 290 -9.08 -0.08 14.49
N VAL A 291 -8.96 -1.37 14.25
CA VAL A 291 -8.99 -1.93 12.90
C VAL A 291 -10.43 -2.32 12.64
N THR A 292 -11.00 -1.91 11.53
CA THR A 292 -12.34 -2.35 11.13
C THR A 292 -12.23 -3.53 10.18
N ARG A 293 -13.13 -4.50 10.31
CA ARG A 293 -13.21 -5.69 9.47
C ARG A 293 -14.61 -5.82 8.89
N THR A 294 -14.70 -6.12 7.62
CA THR A 294 -15.90 -6.67 6.99
C THR A 294 -15.71 -8.18 6.75
N THR A 295 -16.79 -8.95 6.75
CA THR A 295 -16.84 -10.37 6.37
C THR A 295 -17.98 -10.66 5.38
N ASP A 296 -18.56 -9.60 4.81
CA ASP A 296 -19.70 -9.66 3.87
C ASP A 296 -19.45 -8.81 2.62
N GLY A 297 -18.18 -8.58 2.29
CA GLY A 297 -17.80 -7.82 1.11
C GLY A 297 -17.99 -6.32 1.25
N GLY A 298 -18.10 -5.81 2.48
CA GLY A 298 -18.21 -4.39 2.78
C GLY A 298 -19.63 -3.91 3.05
N GLU A 299 -20.62 -4.80 3.09
CA GLU A 299 -21.99 -4.42 3.46
C GLU A 299 -22.03 -3.89 4.91
N HIS A 300 -21.22 -4.51 5.81
CA HIS A 300 -21.06 -4.04 7.19
C HIS A 300 -19.61 -4.11 7.63
N TRP A 301 -19.18 -3.10 8.43
CA TRP A 301 -17.86 -3.05 9.05
C TRP A 301 -17.97 -3.09 10.58
N THR A 302 -17.16 -3.93 11.22
CA THR A 302 -17.11 -4.11 12.66
C THR A 302 -15.74 -3.69 13.20
N LYS A 303 -15.72 -3.00 14.36
CA LYS A 303 -14.49 -2.58 15.03
C LYS A 303 -13.84 -3.75 15.78
N MET A 304 -12.57 -3.99 15.51
CA MET A 304 -11.72 -4.96 16.17
C MET A 304 -10.74 -4.20 17.07
N THR A 305 -10.95 -4.26 18.38
CA THR A 305 -10.22 -3.38 19.34
C THR A 305 -9.47 -4.12 20.45
N LYS A 306 -9.70 -5.43 20.63
CA LYS A 306 -9.14 -6.21 21.74
C LYS A 306 -7.61 -6.23 21.67
N GLY A 307 -6.94 -5.56 22.63
CA GLY A 307 -5.47 -5.46 22.67
C GLY A 307 -4.91 -4.21 21.97
N LEU A 308 -5.75 -3.40 21.33
CA LEU A 308 -5.37 -2.08 20.81
C LEU A 308 -5.62 -0.99 21.86
N PRO A 309 -4.84 0.12 21.86
CA PRO A 309 -5.02 1.21 22.81
C PRO A 309 -6.36 1.91 22.58
N GLN A 310 -7.15 2.06 23.65
CA GLN A 310 -8.49 2.63 23.61
C GLN A 310 -8.55 4.04 24.25
N LYS A 311 -7.39 4.60 24.57
CA LYS A 311 -7.25 5.94 25.15
C LYS A 311 -5.92 6.54 24.72
N ASP A 312 -5.92 7.83 24.50
CA ASP A 312 -4.73 8.67 24.22
C ASP A 312 -3.89 8.18 22.99
N ALA A 313 -4.53 7.49 22.06
CA ALA A 313 -3.93 6.95 20.86
C ALA A 313 -4.11 7.90 19.65
N TRP A 314 -3.43 9.03 19.65
CA TRP A 314 -3.54 10.09 18.66
C TRP A 314 -2.51 9.95 17.54
N PHE A 315 -2.76 9.07 16.59
CA PHE A 315 -1.84 8.79 15.49
C PHE A 315 -2.58 8.49 14.16
N THR A 316 -1.81 8.43 13.10
CA THR A 316 -2.26 8.03 11.77
C THR A 316 -1.70 6.65 11.44
N VAL A 317 -2.45 5.87 10.68
CA VAL A 317 -1.93 4.72 9.91
C VAL A 317 -1.91 5.12 8.44
N LEU A 318 -0.73 5.06 7.80
CA LEU A 318 -0.55 5.48 6.42
C LEU A 318 -1.04 4.42 5.43
N ARG A 319 -1.03 4.73 4.13
CA ARG A 319 -1.58 3.90 3.02
C ARG A 319 -1.11 2.45 3.05
N ASP A 320 0.19 2.26 3.27
CA ASP A 320 0.83 0.95 3.33
C ASP A 320 1.11 0.48 4.77
N GLY A 321 0.49 1.14 5.77
CA GLY A 321 0.65 0.81 7.18
C GLY A 321 -0.22 -0.36 7.67
N LEU A 322 -0.95 -1.04 6.79
CA LEU A 322 -1.80 -2.21 7.10
C LEU A 322 -1.55 -3.31 6.08
N ARG A 323 -1.26 -4.52 6.55
CA ARG A 323 -1.02 -5.70 5.70
C ARG A 323 -1.53 -6.99 6.33
N THR A 324 -1.87 -7.96 5.50
CA THR A 324 -2.16 -9.35 5.89
C THR A 324 -1.05 -10.28 5.42
N ASP A 325 -0.80 -11.38 6.14
CA ASP A 325 0.02 -12.50 5.68
C ASP A 325 -0.86 -13.66 5.18
N ALA A 326 -0.26 -14.65 4.54
CA ALA A 326 -0.94 -15.81 3.99
C ALA A 326 -1.04 -17.01 4.96
N ASN A 327 -0.83 -16.82 6.26
CA ASN A 327 -1.10 -17.86 7.24
C ASN A 327 -2.61 -18.11 7.41
N ASP A 328 -2.96 -19.23 8.01
CA ASP A 328 -4.32 -19.57 8.43
C ASP A 328 -4.31 -19.96 9.93
N PRO A 329 -5.01 -19.21 10.80
CA PRO A 329 -5.67 -17.92 10.59
C PRO A 329 -4.71 -16.82 10.10
N ALA A 330 -5.23 -15.85 9.33
CA ALA A 330 -4.42 -14.80 8.75
C ALA A 330 -3.78 -13.90 9.83
N GLY A 331 -2.53 -13.55 9.62
CA GLY A 331 -1.90 -12.47 10.35
C GLY A 331 -2.32 -11.11 9.80
N VAL A 332 -2.59 -10.15 10.67
CA VAL A 332 -2.86 -8.77 10.30
C VAL A 332 -1.91 -7.85 11.04
N TYR A 333 -1.25 -6.95 10.33
CA TYR A 333 -0.16 -6.10 10.85
C TYR A 333 -0.50 -4.64 10.63
N VAL A 334 -0.28 -3.81 11.66
CA VAL A 334 -0.55 -2.37 11.61
C VAL A 334 0.61 -1.58 12.19
N GLY A 335 1.17 -0.69 11.37
CA GLY A 335 2.21 0.25 11.77
C GLY A 335 1.68 1.68 11.84
N THR A 336 2.05 2.41 12.89
CA THR A 336 1.57 3.77 13.15
C THR A 336 2.61 4.85 12.87
N THR A 337 2.16 6.08 12.67
CA THR A 337 3.07 7.23 12.50
C THR A 337 3.82 7.61 13.76
N THR A 338 3.42 7.10 14.91
CA THR A 338 4.07 7.28 16.22
C THR A 338 5.00 6.12 16.58
N GLY A 339 5.21 5.15 15.68
CA GLY A 339 6.24 4.13 15.80
C GLY A 339 5.80 2.83 16.49
N GLN A 340 4.51 2.62 16.72
CA GLN A 340 4.00 1.33 17.18
C GLN A 340 3.74 0.40 16.01
N LEU A 341 4.06 -0.88 16.21
CA LEU A 341 3.71 -1.98 15.31
C LEU A 341 2.89 -3.00 16.08
N TYR A 342 1.68 -3.28 15.60
CA TYR A 342 0.78 -4.28 16.18
C TYR A 342 0.62 -5.45 15.23
N ASN A 343 0.42 -6.66 15.77
CA ASN A 343 0.02 -7.82 15.01
C ASN A 343 -1.20 -8.52 15.62
N SER A 344 -2.03 -9.07 14.77
CA SER A 344 -3.03 -10.08 15.09
C SER A 344 -2.61 -11.40 14.46
N ARG A 345 -2.97 -12.53 15.09
CA ARG A 345 -2.70 -13.89 14.60
C ARG A 345 -3.99 -14.69 14.39
N ASP A 346 -5.11 -14.02 14.50
CA ASP A 346 -6.45 -14.62 14.61
C ASP A 346 -7.46 -13.77 13.81
N ASP A 347 -7.10 -13.43 12.56
CA ASP A 347 -7.96 -12.68 11.62
C ASP A 347 -8.41 -11.32 12.17
N GLY A 348 -7.61 -10.68 13.01
CA GLY A 348 -7.92 -9.38 13.62
C GLY A 348 -8.77 -9.46 14.89
N ASN A 349 -9.07 -10.67 15.43
CA ASN A 349 -9.91 -10.80 16.63
C ASN A 349 -9.21 -10.31 17.90
N SER A 350 -7.88 -10.42 17.96
CA SER A 350 -7.06 -9.88 19.06
C SER A 350 -5.72 -9.36 18.56
N TRP A 351 -5.15 -8.39 19.27
CA TRP A 351 -3.95 -7.66 18.88
C TRP A 351 -2.88 -7.69 19.95
N GLN A 352 -1.64 -7.72 19.55
CA GLN A 352 -0.46 -7.65 20.39
C GLN A 352 0.45 -6.54 19.88
N LEU A 353 1.02 -5.74 20.79
CA LEU A 353 2.10 -4.83 20.48
C LEU A 353 3.35 -5.65 20.15
N MET A 354 3.90 -5.48 18.96
CA MET A 354 5.03 -6.20 18.42
C MET A 354 6.32 -5.40 18.59
N ALA A 355 6.24 -4.09 18.36
CA ALA A 355 7.33 -3.16 18.60
C ALA A 355 6.76 -1.79 18.96
N ASP A 356 7.53 -1.02 19.75
CA ASP A 356 7.26 0.36 20.11
C ASP A 356 8.50 1.23 19.82
N HIS A 357 8.30 2.54 19.69
CA HIS A 357 9.38 3.51 19.47
C HIS A 357 10.17 3.32 18.16
N LEU A 358 9.58 2.69 17.14
CA LEU A 358 10.13 2.75 15.79
C LEU A 358 10.06 4.19 15.26
N PRO A 359 10.92 4.60 14.32
CA PRO A 359 10.67 5.82 13.58
C PRO A 359 9.30 5.75 12.88
N GLN A 360 8.77 6.90 12.47
CA GLN A 360 7.47 6.96 11.78
C GLN A 360 7.35 5.86 10.72
N VAL A 361 6.41 4.93 10.92
CA VAL A 361 6.16 3.83 9.97
C VAL A 361 5.54 4.38 8.70
N GLN A 362 6.12 4.02 7.56
CA GLN A 362 5.66 4.37 6.22
C GLN A 362 4.89 3.20 5.59
N SER A 363 5.38 1.98 5.78
CA SER A 363 4.79 0.76 5.26
C SER A 363 5.03 -0.43 6.16
N VAL A 364 4.13 -1.40 6.04
CA VAL A 364 4.25 -2.75 6.60
C VAL A 364 4.00 -3.73 5.46
N GLU A 365 4.90 -4.66 5.25
CA GLU A 365 4.74 -5.77 4.33
C GLU A 365 4.94 -7.08 5.10
N ALA A 366 4.18 -8.12 4.76
CA ALA A 366 4.24 -9.40 5.44
C ALA A 366 4.22 -10.57 4.45
N GLY A 367 5.06 -11.58 4.69
CA GLY A 367 5.12 -12.77 3.84
C GLY A 367 5.67 -13.97 4.60
N ILE A 368 5.60 -15.13 3.96
CA ILE A 368 6.13 -16.39 4.48
C ILE A 368 7.45 -16.71 3.79
N VAL A 369 8.49 -16.94 4.57
CA VAL A 369 9.84 -17.26 4.06
C VAL A 369 9.84 -18.60 3.32
N GLY A 370 10.37 -18.58 2.08
CA GLY A 370 10.46 -19.75 1.21
C GLY A 370 9.20 -20.03 0.41
N GLY A 371 8.36 -19.01 0.24
CA GLY A 371 7.13 -19.07 -0.55
C GLY A 371 6.03 -19.92 0.10
N ARG A 372 4.91 -20.01 -0.62
CA ARG A 372 3.77 -20.87 -0.24
C ARG A 372 4.13 -22.34 -0.25
#